data_301cbc3ad761861eb976b7567a4e071d
#
_entry.id   301cbc3ad761861eb976b7567a4e071d
#
_cell.length_a   1.000
_cell.length_b   1.000
_cell.length_c   1.000
_cell.angle_alpha   90.00
_cell.angle_beta   90.00
_cell.angle_gamma   90.00
#
_symmetry.space_group_name_H-M   'P 1'
#
loop_
_entity.id
_entity.type
_entity.pdbx_description
1 polymer ?
#
loop_
_entity_poly.entity_id
_entity_poly.type
_entity_poly.pdbx_seq_one_letter_code
_entity_poly.pdbx_strand_id
1 'polypeptide(L)'
;MRAMRVIMNSMSEISESPPVLDEMVQRITERFSPDKIILFGSRARGDARPDSDIDLLVLFSEVEDPRQRAVELYQSLLDFPRPMDIVVSTTYRFERYRNVVNTVYWPASREGKVLYERAA
;
A
#
# COMPACT_ATOMS: atom_id res chain seq x y z
N MET A 1 -19.66 7.64 -10.23
CA MET A 1 -18.29 7.10 -10.25
C MET A 1 -17.41 7.89 -9.29
N ARG A 2 -16.66 7.21 -8.46
CA ARG A 2 -15.80 7.90 -7.52
C ARG A 2 -14.53 8.37 -8.21
N ALA A 3 -14.08 9.56 -7.83
CA ALA A 3 -12.80 10.06 -8.28
C ALA A 3 -11.69 9.26 -7.61
N MET A 4 -10.63 9.07 -8.34
CA MET A 4 -9.43 8.39 -7.83
C MET A 4 -8.29 9.40 -7.84
N ARG A 5 -7.48 9.35 -6.80
CA ARG A 5 -6.37 10.28 -6.67
C ARG A 5 -5.10 9.53 -6.29
N VAL A 6 -4.11 9.65 -7.16
CA VAL A 6 -2.78 9.15 -6.88
C VAL A 6 -1.96 10.31 -6.33
N ILE A 7 -1.22 10.06 -5.26
CA ILE A 7 -0.43 11.11 -4.61
C ILE A 7 0.95 11.13 -5.26
N MET A 8 1.04 11.89 -6.34
CA MET A 8 2.24 11.91 -7.17
C MET A 8 3.47 12.43 -6.43
N ASN A 9 3.28 13.40 -5.53
CA ASN A 9 4.41 13.95 -4.79
C ASN A 9 5.09 12.88 -3.94
N SER A 10 4.31 12.01 -3.32
CA SER A 10 4.88 10.92 -2.54
C SER A 10 5.68 9.98 -3.40
N MET A 11 5.19 9.71 -4.60
CA MET A 11 5.86 8.78 -5.50
C MET A 11 7.18 9.34 -6.00
N SER A 12 7.24 10.64 -6.27
CA SER A 12 8.46 11.26 -6.76
C SER A 12 9.56 11.34 -5.70
N GLU A 13 9.20 11.19 -4.43
CA GLU A 13 10.16 11.22 -3.33
C GLU A 13 10.71 9.85 -2.98
N ILE A 14 10.18 8.79 -3.58
CA ILE A 14 10.57 7.42 -3.28
C ILE A 14 11.74 7.04 -4.18
N SER A 15 12.76 6.39 -3.59
CA SER A 15 13.93 5.97 -4.35
C SER A 15 13.67 4.79 -5.27
N GLU A 16 12.48 4.19 -5.20
CA GLU A 16 12.08 3.10 -6.08
C GLU A 16 11.69 3.65 -7.45
N SER A 17 11.73 2.78 -8.48
CA SER A 17 11.32 3.14 -9.83
C SER A 17 9.85 3.57 -9.84
N PRO A 18 9.53 4.85 -10.12
CA PRO A 18 8.14 5.29 -10.12
C PRO A 18 7.22 4.51 -11.05
N PRO A 19 7.64 4.15 -12.29
CA PRO A 19 6.75 3.39 -13.17
C PRO A 19 6.27 2.07 -12.61
N VAL A 20 7.10 1.38 -11.82
CA VAL A 20 6.71 0.12 -11.22
C VAL A 20 5.63 0.35 -10.17
N LEU A 21 5.85 1.32 -9.29
CA LEU A 21 4.86 1.63 -8.25
C LEU A 21 3.57 2.18 -8.85
N ASP A 22 3.67 3.01 -9.88
CA ASP A 22 2.50 3.54 -10.57
C ASP A 22 1.63 2.40 -11.11
N GLU A 23 2.25 1.43 -11.77
CA GLU A 23 1.51 0.31 -12.32
C GLU A 23 0.86 -0.54 -11.25
N MET A 24 1.57 -0.78 -10.16
CA MET A 24 1.02 -1.55 -9.05
C MET A 24 -0.21 -0.85 -8.46
N VAL A 25 -0.07 0.44 -8.18
CA VAL A 25 -1.16 1.24 -7.63
C VAL A 25 -2.35 1.25 -8.58
N GLN A 26 -2.10 1.49 -9.85
CA GLN A 26 -3.18 1.53 -10.84
C GLN A 26 -3.90 0.19 -10.91
N ARG A 27 -3.16 -0.90 -10.94
CA ARG A 27 -3.77 -2.23 -11.03
C ARG A 27 -4.61 -2.54 -9.80
N ILE A 28 -4.09 -2.23 -8.62
CA ILE A 28 -4.82 -2.46 -7.38
C ILE A 28 -6.09 -1.62 -7.32
N THR A 29 -5.98 -0.34 -7.67
CA THR A 29 -7.14 0.54 -7.60
C THR A 29 -8.22 0.16 -8.58
N GLU A 30 -7.85 -0.24 -9.79
CA GLU A 30 -8.83 -0.62 -10.81
C GLU A 30 -9.55 -1.92 -10.49
N ARG A 31 -8.85 -2.87 -9.90
CA ARG A 31 -9.43 -4.20 -9.65
C ARG A 31 -10.09 -4.34 -8.30
N PHE A 32 -9.64 -3.61 -7.30
CA PHE A 32 -10.05 -3.85 -5.91
C PHE A 32 -10.70 -2.65 -5.23
N SER A 33 -10.54 -1.47 -5.77
CA SER A 33 -11.16 -0.23 -5.23
C SER A 33 -10.89 -0.03 -3.73
N PRO A 34 -9.64 0.01 -3.30
CA PRO A 34 -9.33 0.24 -1.89
C PRO A 34 -9.59 1.69 -1.50
N ASP A 35 -9.63 1.95 -0.21
CA ASP A 35 -9.69 3.30 0.32
C ASP A 35 -8.32 3.99 0.23
N LYS A 36 -7.25 3.24 0.51
CA LYS A 36 -5.93 3.82 0.61
C LYS A 36 -4.87 2.75 0.39
N ILE A 37 -3.73 3.15 -0.18
CA ILE A 37 -2.55 2.30 -0.32
C ILE A 37 -1.38 3.06 0.28
N ILE A 38 -0.70 2.45 1.24
CA ILE A 38 0.43 3.06 1.95
C ILE A 38 1.67 2.21 1.72
N LEU A 39 2.73 2.85 1.24
CA LEU A 39 4.05 2.23 1.18
C LEU A 39 4.71 2.44 2.54
N PHE A 40 5.24 1.37 3.13
CA PHE A 40 5.96 1.49 4.39
C PHE A 40 7.25 0.68 4.31
N GLY A 41 7.96 0.56 5.43
CA GLY A 41 9.21 -0.17 5.46
C GLY A 41 10.36 0.61 4.84
N SER A 42 11.42 -0.10 4.45
CA SER A 42 12.67 0.54 4.04
C SER A 42 12.52 1.43 2.81
N ARG A 43 11.66 1.08 1.88
CA ARG A 43 11.49 1.90 0.67
C ARG A 43 10.79 3.21 0.98
N ALA A 44 9.92 3.24 1.98
CA ALA A 44 9.30 4.47 2.43
C ALA A 44 10.27 5.35 3.21
N ARG A 45 11.15 4.73 4.02
CA ARG A 45 12.14 5.46 4.80
C ARG A 45 13.30 5.99 3.96
N GLY A 46 13.52 5.42 2.76
CA GLY A 46 14.62 5.82 1.91
C GLY A 46 15.92 5.08 2.17
N ASP A 47 15.90 4.01 2.97
CA ASP A 47 17.09 3.21 3.25
C ASP A 47 17.02 1.84 2.62
N ALA A 48 16.21 1.69 1.58
CA ALA A 48 16.06 0.42 0.88
C ALA A 48 17.31 0.05 0.11
N ARG A 49 17.57 -1.25 0.05
CA ARG A 49 18.59 -1.81 -0.82
C ARG A 49 17.92 -2.27 -2.11
N PRO A 50 18.68 -2.55 -3.17
CA PRO A 50 18.08 -2.98 -4.42
C PRO A 50 17.20 -4.23 -4.29
N ASP A 51 17.50 -5.09 -3.32
CA ASP A 51 16.75 -6.33 -3.09
C ASP A 51 15.71 -6.21 -1.97
N SER A 52 15.48 -5.01 -1.45
CA SER A 52 14.46 -4.83 -0.40
C SER A 52 13.06 -5.07 -0.95
N ASP A 53 12.20 -5.64 -0.10
CA ASP A 53 10.80 -5.86 -0.44
C ASP A 53 10.06 -4.53 -0.58
N ILE A 54 9.00 -4.57 -1.38
CA ILE A 54 8.03 -3.48 -1.41
C ILE A 54 6.96 -3.83 -0.39
N ASP A 55 6.81 -3.00 0.64
CA ASP A 55 5.85 -3.24 1.72
C ASP A 55 4.64 -2.34 1.53
N LEU A 56 3.49 -2.94 1.29
CA LEU A 56 2.25 -2.19 1.06
C LEU A 56 1.20 -2.55 2.10
N LEU A 57 0.55 -1.52 2.62
CA LEU A 57 -0.65 -1.67 3.43
C LEU A 57 -1.82 -1.18 2.59
N VAL A 58 -2.74 -2.09 2.29
CA VAL A 58 -3.90 -1.78 1.45
C VAL A 58 -5.14 -1.78 2.32
N LEU A 59 -5.79 -0.64 2.41
CA LEU A 59 -6.93 -0.43 3.30
C LEU A 59 -8.22 -0.38 2.52
N PHE A 60 -9.21 -1.09 3.04
CA PHE A 60 -10.56 -1.14 2.47
C PHE A 60 -11.57 -0.64 3.49
N SER A 61 -12.72 -0.17 3.01
CA SER A 61 -13.82 0.20 3.92
C SER A 61 -14.30 -1.03 4.68
N GLU A 62 -14.43 -2.15 3.96
CA GLU A 62 -14.82 -3.42 4.55
C GLU A 62 -14.07 -4.52 3.82
N VAL A 63 -13.68 -5.55 4.55
CA VAL A 63 -13.10 -6.74 3.96
C VAL A 63 -13.49 -7.93 4.84
N GLU A 64 -14.11 -8.93 4.21
CA GLU A 64 -14.61 -10.09 4.93
C GLU A 64 -13.48 -10.99 5.40
N ASP A 65 -12.53 -11.23 4.49
CA ASP A 65 -11.41 -12.12 4.75
C ASP A 65 -10.13 -11.44 4.27
N PRO A 66 -9.40 -10.78 5.18
CA PRO A 66 -8.18 -10.06 4.78
C PRO A 66 -7.12 -10.97 4.16
N ARG A 67 -6.99 -12.21 4.63
CA ARG A 67 -6.02 -13.13 4.07
C ARG A 67 -6.35 -13.49 2.63
N GLN A 68 -7.62 -13.79 2.38
CA GLN A 68 -8.06 -14.10 1.02
C GLN A 68 -7.87 -12.91 0.10
N ARG A 69 -8.20 -11.72 0.58
CA ARG A 69 -8.01 -10.51 -0.21
C ARG A 69 -6.52 -10.30 -0.52
N ALA A 70 -5.64 -10.58 0.44
CA ALA A 70 -4.20 -10.47 0.20
C ALA A 70 -3.77 -11.46 -0.88
N VAL A 71 -4.29 -12.70 -0.85
CA VAL A 71 -3.98 -13.69 -1.89
C VAL A 71 -4.40 -13.17 -3.25
N GLU A 72 -5.59 -12.59 -3.34
CA GLU A 72 -6.08 -12.03 -4.61
C GLU A 72 -5.18 -10.90 -5.11
N LEU A 73 -4.71 -10.06 -4.20
CA LEU A 73 -3.78 -8.99 -4.56
C LEU A 73 -2.45 -9.55 -5.07
N TYR A 74 -1.88 -10.53 -4.37
CA TYR A 74 -0.65 -11.17 -4.83
C TYR A 74 -0.83 -11.78 -6.21
N GLN A 75 -1.96 -12.46 -6.43
CA GLN A 75 -2.23 -13.06 -7.73
C GLN A 75 -2.31 -12.03 -8.84
N SER A 76 -2.88 -10.88 -8.54
CA SER A 76 -3.01 -9.81 -9.55
C SER A 76 -1.68 -9.15 -9.87
N LEU A 77 -0.65 -9.36 -9.05
CA LEU A 77 0.64 -8.71 -9.18
C LEU A 77 1.78 -9.70 -9.47
N LEU A 78 1.45 -10.92 -9.87
CA LEU A 78 2.46 -11.97 -10.09
C LEU A 78 3.48 -11.63 -11.16
N ASP A 79 3.13 -10.78 -12.11
CA ASP A 79 4.02 -10.41 -13.20
C ASP A 79 5.00 -9.29 -12.83
N PHE A 80 4.91 -8.73 -11.64
CA PHE A 80 5.86 -7.72 -11.21
C PHE A 80 7.14 -8.39 -10.71
N PRO A 81 8.31 -7.96 -11.22
CA PRO A 81 9.57 -8.64 -10.90
C PRO A 81 10.20 -8.15 -9.61
N ARG A 82 9.42 -7.93 -8.58
CA ARG A 82 9.91 -7.44 -7.30
C ARG A 82 9.27 -8.20 -6.17
N PRO A 83 10.03 -8.58 -5.14
CA PRO A 83 9.43 -9.15 -3.94
C PRO A 83 8.59 -8.09 -3.25
N MET A 84 7.46 -8.52 -2.72
CA MET A 84 6.54 -7.60 -2.06
C MET A 84 5.88 -8.28 -0.88
N ASP A 85 5.50 -7.46 0.10
CA ASP A 85 4.76 -7.90 1.27
C ASP A 85 3.50 -7.05 1.35
N ILE A 86 2.35 -7.68 1.17
CA ILE A 86 1.07 -6.98 1.12
C ILE A 86 0.27 -7.31 2.36
N VAL A 87 -0.06 -6.29 3.13
CA VAL A 87 -0.92 -6.42 4.30
C VAL A 87 -2.26 -5.78 3.97
N VAL A 88 -3.34 -6.51 4.20
CA VAL A 88 -4.70 -6.03 3.96
C VAL A 88 -5.38 -5.76 5.28
N SER A 89 -6.03 -4.62 5.40
CA SER A 89 -6.79 -4.28 6.58
C SER A 89 -7.92 -3.32 6.23
N THR A 90 -8.57 -2.77 7.23
CA THR A 90 -9.63 -1.79 7.03
C THR A 90 -9.17 -0.42 7.49
N THR A 91 -9.79 0.60 6.94
CA THR A 91 -9.54 1.98 7.36
C THR A 91 -9.83 2.13 8.85
N TYR A 92 -10.90 1.48 9.33
CA TYR A 92 -11.25 1.53 10.74
C TYR A 92 -10.12 0.99 11.62
N ARG A 93 -9.56 -0.16 11.27
CA ARG A 93 -8.49 -0.75 12.08
C ARG A 93 -7.24 0.11 12.04
N PHE A 94 -6.91 0.66 10.88
CA PHE A 94 -5.75 1.54 10.77
C PHE A 94 -5.89 2.75 11.68
N GLU A 95 -7.03 3.41 11.66
CA GLU A 95 -7.25 4.60 12.50
C GLU A 95 -7.25 4.25 13.97
N ARG A 96 -7.81 3.10 14.32
CA ARG A 96 -7.88 2.68 15.72
C ARG A 96 -6.53 2.28 16.29
N TYR A 97 -5.71 1.60 15.51
CA TYR A 97 -4.48 1.00 16.02
C TYR A 97 -3.19 1.68 15.54
N ARG A 98 -3.30 2.80 14.88
CA ARG A 98 -2.13 3.46 14.28
C ARG A 98 -1.07 3.89 15.30
N ASN A 99 -1.46 4.05 16.55
CA ASN A 99 -0.55 4.45 17.62
C ASN A 99 -0.12 3.29 18.51
N VAL A 100 -0.50 2.06 18.15
CA VAL A 100 -0.15 0.89 18.95
C VAL A 100 1.17 0.31 18.45
N VAL A 101 2.19 0.39 19.28
CA VAL A 101 3.51 -0.17 18.99
C VAL A 101 3.39 -1.68 18.87
N ASN A 102 4.20 -2.29 18.01
CA ASN A 102 4.21 -3.71 17.72
C ASN A 102 3.07 -4.16 16.80
N THR A 103 2.44 -3.21 16.11
CA THR A 103 1.51 -3.52 15.02
C THR A 103 2.07 -2.94 13.74
N VAL A 104 1.57 -3.43 12.60
CA VAL A 104 1.96 -2.89 11.31
C VAL A 104 1.46 -1.44 11.15
N TYR A 105 0.42 -1.08 11.88
CA TYR A 105 -0.19 0.25 11.74
C TYR A 105 0.71 1.36 12.25
N TRP A 106 1.52 1.07 13.25
CA TRP A 106 2.40 2.08 13.84
C TRP A 106 3.46 2.57 12.84
N PRO A 107 4.30 1.68 12.25
CA PRO A 107 5.27 2.17 11.28
C PRO A 107 4.61 2.73 10.02
N ALA A 108 3.50 2.14 9.58
CA ALA A 108 2.81 2.66 8.40
C ALA A 108 2.31 4.08 8.63
N SER A 109 1.84 4.40 9.84
CA SER A 109 1.34 5.74 10.14
C SER A 109 2.48 6.75 10.34
N ARG A 110 3.63 6.31 10.82
CA ARG A 110 4.75 7.20 11.16
C ARG A 110 5.68 7.44 9.97
N GLU A 111 5.96 6.39 9.22
CA GLU A 111 6.98 6.43 8.17
C GLU A 111 6.40 6.21 6.78
N GLY A 112 5.13 5.85 6.71
CA GLY A 112 4.52 5.45 5.45
C GLY A 112 4.33 6.61 4.49
N LYS A 113 4.32 6.26 3.21
CA LYS A 113 4.01 7.18 2.12
C LYS A 113 2.69 6.76 1.50
N VAL A 114 1.72 7.66 1.48
CA VAL A 114 0.42 7.37 0.88
C VAL A 114 0.57 7.42 -0.63
N LEU A 115 0.40 6.28 -1.29
CA LEU A 115 0.51 6.19 -2.74
C LEU A 115 -0.81 6.45 -3.43
N TYR A 116 -1.91 6.17 -2.75
CA TYR A 116 -3.24 6.35 -3.28
C TYR A 116 -4.21 6.57 -2.14
N GLU A 117 -5.14 7.48 -2.36
CA GLU A 117 -6.22 7.73 -1.41
C GLU A 117 -7.48 8.03 -2.20
N ARG A 118 -8.55 7.29 -1.90
CA ARG A 118 -9.82 7.50 -2.58
C ARG A 118 -10.38 8.88 -2.22
N ALA A 119 -10.84 9.59 -3.23
CA ALA A 119 -11.49 10.88 -2.98
C ALA A 119 -12.81 10.65 -2.24
N ALA A 120 -13.09 11.52 -1.29
CA ALA A 120 -14.33 11.46 -0.52
C ALA A 120 -15.53 11.88 -1.36
#